data_9f070730735096a93c60a6e53e035215
#
_entry.id   9f070730735096a93c60a6e53e035215
#
_cell.length_a   1.000
_cell.length_b   1.000
_cell.length_c   1.000
_cell.angle_alpha   90.00
_cell.angle_beta   90.00
_cell.angle_gamma   90.00
#
_symmetry.space_group_name_H-M   'P 1'
#
loop_
_entity.id
_entity.type
_entity.pdbx_description
1 polymer ?
#
loop_
_entity_poly.entity_id
_entity_poly.type
_entity_poly.pdbx_seq_one_letter_code
_entity_poly.pdbx_strand_id
1 'polypeptide(L)'
;MKCLPLAEVSALQPFVAYLAANGGDVLRYSDRAGIPRGMMETLEGRVTKVQATNFLEFSREIEGVPDLGFRVGESFGPDQMGALGSAMRGSATLAEALDILAVHLKDWWGGTRAWVDRCGDRAWLRVIGNDKLGLPRDVANQNGIFILIHIIQLAAGDGWIPARIRIPKTQGNLHEQHRATGQSEPVFDSEEIAVEFPASLLAEPLLEAPTASNASDIQQHPLDAIEALSEVLQDQVLHGHVPGFATAADIASTSKRTLQRRLADEGLTYRRLLDRIRFSVARERLIEDLSAPVKKVARVAGFSNSGNFIRSFRRMTGMTPGEYRLRSQIDRQ
;
A
#
# COMPACT_ATOMS: atom_id res chain seq x y z
N MET A 1 -13.49 -13.32 -7.24
CA MET A 1 -12.59 -12.66 -6.29
C MET A 1 -13.47 -11.92 -5.31
N LYS A 2 -13.50 -12.33 -4.04
CA LYS A 2 -14.35 -11.68 -3.02
C LYS A 2 -13.72 -10.41 -2.44
N CYS A 3 -12.40 -10.25 -2.61
CA CYS A 3 -11.64 -9.11 -2.12
C CYS A 3 -10.64 -8.66 -3.20
N LEU A 4 -10.39 -7.37 -3.31
CA LEU A 4 -9.34 -6.75 -4.13
C LEU A 4 -8.25 -6.25 -3.18
N PRO A 5 -7.09 -6.92 -3.10
CA PRO A 5 -6.02 -6.47 -2.21
C PRO A 5 -5.44 -5.12 -2.67
N LEU A 6 -5.36 -4.18 -1.77
CA LEU A 6 -4.79 -2.85 -1.97
C LEU A 6 -3.40 -2.74 -1.34
N ALA A 7 -2.61 -1.79 -1.79
CA ALA A 7 -1.34 -1.39 -1.22
C ALA A 7 -1.27 0.13 -1.16
N GLU A 8 -0.69 0.64 -0.08
CA GLU A 8 -0.36 2.06 0.04
C GLU A 8 0.74 2.42 -0.98
N VAL A 9 0.60 3.53 -1.71
CA VAL A 9 1.65 3.99 -2.64
C VAL A 9 2.91 4.36 -1.89
N SER A 10 2.79 4.85 -0.66
CA SER A 10 3.91 5.12 0.24
C SER A 10 4.82 3.91 0.50
N ALA A 11 4.31 2.68 0.40
CA ALA A 11 5.11 1.45 0.49
C ALA A 11 6.14 1.32 -0.65
N LEU A 12 5.95 2.05 -1.75
CA LEU A 12 6.89 2.10 -2.88
C LEU A 12 7.98 3.17 -2.70
N GLN A 13 7.85 4.07 -1.72
CA GLN A 13 8.78 5.19 -1.50
C GLN A 13 10.25 4.79 -1.47
N PRO A 14 10.69 3.75 -0.73
CA PRO A 14 12.10 3.38 -0.67
C PRO A 14 12.63 2.90 -2.02
N PHE A 15 11.80 2.20 -2.79
CA PHE A 15 12.14 1.78 -4.15
C PHE A 15 12.28 2.98 -5.09
N VAL A 16 11.35 3.93 -5.00
CA VAL A 16 11.41 5.19 -5.76
C VAL A 16 12.69 5.95 -5.45
N ALA A 17 13.03 6.09 -4.16
CA ALA A 17 14.23 6.78 -3.72
C ALA A 17 15.51 6.07 -4.22
N TYR A 18 15.59 4.75 -4.06
CA TYR A 18 16.72 3.94 -4.52
C TYR A 18 16.89 4.03 -6.05
N LEU A 19 15.82 3.82 -6.80
CA LEU A 19 15.84 3.86 -8.26
C LEU A 19 16.25 5.24 -8.78
N ALA A 20 15.67 6.31 -8.23
CA ALA A 20 16.02 7.68 -8.61
C ALA A 20 17.50 8.01 -8.32
N ALA A 21 18.02 7.57 -7.16
CA ALA A 21 19.43 7.76 -6.79
C ALA A 21 20.41 7.00 -7.71
N ASN A 22 19.96 5.91 -8.34
CA ASN A 22 20.74 5.09 -9.27
C ASN A 22 20.46 5.38 -10.76
N GLY A 23 19.70 6.46 -11.06
CA GLY A 23 19.42 6.88 -12.44
C GLY A 23 18.27 6.14 -13.12
N GLY A 24 17.49 5.36 -12.38
CA GLY A 24 16.34 4.62 -12.89
C GLY A 24 15.18 5.53 -13.27
N ASP A 25 14.43 5.15 -14.31
CA ASP A 25 13.26 5.88 -14.81
C ASP A 25 11.98 5.45 -14.10
N VAL A 26 11.77 5.98 -12.88
CA VAL A 26 10.62 5.68 -12.02
C VAL A 26 9.27 5.86 -12.75
N LEU A 27 9.15 6.89 -13.59
CA LEU A 27 7.91 7.17 -14.32
C LEU A 27 7.62 6.10 -15.38
N ARG A 28 8.65 5.55 -16.01
CA ARG A 28 8.51 4.45 -16.97
C ARG A 28 7.99 3.18 -16.30
N TYR A 29 8.46 2.87 -15.08
CA TYR A 29 7.98 1.68 -14.35
C TYR A 29 6.55 1.88 -13.88
N SER A 30 6.20 3.10 -13.41
CA SER A 30 4.84 3.43 -12.99
C SER A 30 3.85 3.36 -14.15
N ASP A 31 4.19 3.93 -15.30
CA ASP A 31 3.37 3.86 -16.52
C ASP A 31 3.09 2.39 -16.92
N ARG A 32 4.14 1.54 -16.89
CA ARG A 32 4.01 0.11 -17.21
C ARG A 32 3.18 -0.66 -16.18
N ALA A 33 3.24 -0.27 -14.91
CA ALA A 33 2.45 -0.84 -13.83
C ALA A 33 1.01 -0.29 -13.77
N GLY A 34 0.69 0.72 -14.57
CA GLY A 34 -0.62 1.38 -14.57
C GLY A 34 -0.86 2.24 -13.32
N ILE A 35 0.21 2.79 -12.72
CA ILE A 35 0.14 3.73 -11.61
C ILE A 35 0.24 5.14 -12.16
N PRO A 36 -0.75 6.03 -11.90
CA PRO A 36 -0.70 7.41 -12.36
C PRO A 36 0.53 8.17 -11.85
N ARG A 37 1.15 8.97 -12.74
CA ARG A 37 2.37 9.75 -12.41
C ARG A 37 2.17 10.64 -11.20
N GLY A 38 1.02 11.33 -11.08
CA GLY A 38 0.72 12.18 -9.94
C GLY A 38 0.75 11.45 -8.60
N MET A 39 0.36 10.16 -8.56
CA MET A 39 0.47 9.35 -7.35
C MET A 39 1.93 9.02 -7.00
N MET A 40 2.78 8.82 -8.01
CA MET A 40 4.22 8.57 -7.79
C MET A 40 5.00 9.84 -7.40
N GLU A 41 4.51 11.01 -7.78
CA GLU A 41 5.09 12.31 -7.41
C GLU A 41 4.79 12.67 -5.95
N THR A 42 3.58 12.36 -5.47
CA THR A 42 3.16 12.65 -4.09
C THR A 42 3.41 11.48 -3.14
N LEU A 43 3.51 10.25 -3.66
CA LEU A 43 3.55 8.98 -2.91
C LEU A 43 2.33 8.79 -1.99
N GLU A 44 1.20 9.35 -2.40
CA GLU A 44 -0.06 9.29 -1.66
C GLU A 44 -1.11 8.46 -2.39
N GLY A 45 -2.07 7.93 -1.61
CA GLY A 45 -3.19 7.15 -2.09
C GLY A 45 -2.90 5.66 -2.20
N ARG A 46 -3.83 4.94 -2.82
CA ARG A 46 -3.84 3.48 -2.91
C ARG A 46 -3.83 2.97 -4.32
N VAL A 47 -3.14 1.87 -4.50
CA VAL A 47 -3.14 1.09 -5.75
C VAL A 47 -3.52 -0.35 -5.44
N THR A 48 -3.87 -1.12 -6.45
CA THR A 48 -4.01 -2.55 -6.23
C THR A 48 -2.64 -3.18 -5.97
N LYS A 49 -2.63 -4.26 -5.18
CA LYS A 49 -1.40 -5.03 -4.95
C LYS A 49 -0.76 -5.49 -6.27
N VAL A 50 -1.57 -5.74 -7.30
CA VAL A 50 -1.08 -6.09 -8.65
C VAL A 50 -0.24 -4.96 -9.24
N GLN A 51 -0.75 -3.73 -9.19
CA GLN A 51 0.00 -2.55 -9.69
C GLN A 51 1.29 -2.34 -8.90
N ALA A 52 1.22 -2.40 -7.57
CA ALA A 52 2.41 -2.25 -6.72
C ALA A 52 3.46 -3.34 -7.00
N THR A 53 3.04 -4.60 -7.06
CA THR A 53 3.96 -5.72 -7.37
C THR A 53 4.55 -5.60 -8.77
N ASN A 54 3.74 -5.24 -9.76
CA ASN A 54 4.23 -5.04 -11.13
C ASN A 54 5.26 -3.91 -11.21
N PHE A 55 5.07 -2.81 -10.46
CA PHE A 55 6.06 -1.75 -10.37
C PHE A 55 7.42 -2.27 -9.88
N LEU A 56 7.42 -3.05 -8.80
CA LEU A 56 8.62 -3.64 -8.23
C LEU A 56 9.32 -4.58 -9.21
N GLU A 57 8.59 -5.49 -9.82
CA GLU A 57 9.17 -6.50 -10.72
C GLU A 57 9.63 -5.89 -12.05
N PHE A 58 8.90 -4.93 -12.60
CA PHE A 58 9.35 -4.21 -13.80
C PHE A 58 10.60 -3.38 -13.54
N SER A 59 10.71 -2.77 -12.35
CA SER A 59 11.94 -2.06 -11.96
C SER A 59 13.12 -3.02 -11.90
N ARG A 60 12.96 -4.17 -11.25
CA ARG A 60 14.00 -5.22 -11.17
C ARG A 60 14.45 -5.70 -12.54
N GLU A 61 13.47 -6.01 -13.43
CA GLU A 61 13.74 -6.53 -14.77
C GLU A 61 14.46 -5.51 -15.65
N ILE A 62 13.99 -4.25 -15.66
CA ILE A 62 14.52 -3.19 -16.54
C ILE A 62 15.92 -2.75 -16.08
N GLU A 63 16.13 -2.63 -14.77
CA GLU A 63 17.43 -2.26 -14.21
C GLU A 63 18.43 -3.44 -14.22
N GLY A 64 17.97 -4.67 -14.40
CA GLY A 64 18.82 -5.86 -14.35
C GLY A 64 19.42 -6.11 -12.96
N VAL A 65 18.69 -5.74 -11.88
CA VAL A 65 19.12 -5.85 -10.48
C VAL A 65 18.33 -6.98 -9.80
N PRO A 66 18.80 -8.23 -9.81
CA PRO A 66 18.05 -9.39 -9.31
C PRO A 66 17.80 -9.34 -7.79
N ASP A 67 18.64 -8.64 -7.05
CA ASP A 67 18.61 -8.45 -5.61
C ASP A 67 18.02 -7.08 -5.18
N LEU A 68 17.21 -6.44 -6.05
CA LEU A 68 16.67 -5.10 -5.82
C LEU A 68 15.96 -4.97 -4.46
N GLY A 69 15.15 -5.95 -4.07
CA GLY A 69 14.43 -5.91 -2.79
C GLY A 69 15.37 -5.99 -1.59
N PHE A 70 16.45 -6.75 -1.66
CA PHE A 70 17.46 -6.79 -0.62
C PHE A 70 18.19 -5.45 -0.50
N ARG A 71 18.64 -4.86 -1.63
CA ARG A 71 19.33 -3.55 -1.64
C ARG A 71 18.48 -2.44 -1.03
N VAL A 72 17.21 -2.38 -1.43
CA VAL A 72 16.28 -1.40 -0.88
C VAL A 72 16.01 -1.70 0.60
N GLY A 73 15.84 -2.97 0.95
CA GLY A 73 15.54 -3.43 2.31
C GLY A 73 16.62 -3.03 3.33
N GLU A 74 17.89 -2.94 2.96
CA GLU A 74 18.98 -2.53 3.86
C GLU A 74 18.73 -1.19 4.56
N SER A 75 17.98 -0.28 3.92
CA SER A 75 17.66 1.05 4.43
C SER A 75 16.17 1.24 4.73
N PHE A 76 15.35 0.19 4.58
CA PHE A 76 13.91 0.25 4.78
C PHE A 76 13.49 -0.42 6.08
N GLY A 77 13.02 0.37 7.02
CA GLY A 77 12.57 -0.12 8.33
C GLY A 77 11.17 0.41 8.71
N PRO A 78 10.75 0.21 9.96
CA PRO A 78 9.45 0.65 10.45
C PRO A 78 9.15 2.13 10.22
N ASP A 79 10.15 3.00 10.19
CA ASP A 79 9.98 4.44 9.96
C ASP A 79 9.32 4.78 8.62
N GLN A 80 9.57 3.97 7.60
CA GLN A 80 9.02 4.14 6.26
C GLN A 80 7.66 3.46 6.08
N MET A 81 7.13 2.80 7.12
CA MET A 81 5.82 2.12 7.08
C MET A 81 4.65 3.04 7.47
N GLY A 82 4.86 4.36 7.53
CA GLY A 82 3.80 5.33 7.82
C GLY A 82 3.12 5.09 9.18
N ALA A 83 1.78 5.14 9.21
CA ALA A 83 1.00 4.94 10.44
C ALA A 83 1.24 3.58 11.09
N LEU A 84 1.44 2.51 10.30
CA LEU A 84 1.75 1.18 10.82
C LEU A 84 3.09 1.16 11.56
N GLY A 85 4.12 1.75 10.97
CA GLY A 85 5.45 1.83 11.59
C GLY A 85 5.43 2.68 12.86
N SER A 86 4.75 3.83 12.81
CA SER A 86 4.59 4.71 13.97
C SER A 86 3.86 4.02 15.13
N ALA A 87 2.80 3.25 14.82
CA ALA A 87 2.06 2.49 15.83
C ALA A 87 2.91 1.39 16.47
N MET A 88 3.73 0.66 15.68
CA MET A 88 4.66 -0.33 16.21
C MET A 88 5.71 0.29 17.14
N ARG A 89 6.31 1.43 16.76
CA ARG A 89 7.27 2.16 17.62
C ARG A 89 6.63 2.72 18.89
N GLY A 90 5.34 3.01 18.87
CA GLY A 90 4.57 3.43 20.04
C GLY A 90 4.29 2.32 21.06
N SER A 91 4.65 1.08 20.77
CA SER A 91 4.43 -0.08 21.63
C SER A 91 5.41 -0.11 22.82
N ALA A 92 4.98 -0.68 23.95
CA ALA A 92 5.84 -0.83 25.10
C ALA A 92 6.82 -2.02 24.94
N THR A 93 6.41 -3.08 24.24
CA THR A 93 7.20 -4.29 24.05
C THR A 93 7.21 -4.75 22.59
N LEU A 94 8.17 -5.63 22.26
CA LEU A 94 8.20 -6.26 20.94
C LEU A 94 6.93 -7.07 20.67
N ALA A 95 6.37 -7.76 21.67
CA ALA A 95 5.14 -8.53 21.50
C ALA A 95 3.99 -7.63 21.04
N GLU A 96 3.78 -6.47 21.66
CA GLU A 96 2.75 -5.51 21.27
C GLU A 96 2.97 -4.97 19.85
N ALA A 97 4.21 -4.65 19.47
CA ALA A 97 4.55 -4.22 18.11
C ALA A 97 4.22 -5.30 17.08
N LEU A 98 4.51 -6.58 17.37
CA LEU A 98 4.21 -7.71 16.50
C LEU A 98 2.70 -8.01 16.42
N ASP A 99 1.93 -7.77 17.48
CA ASP A 99 0.48 -7.88 17.47
C ASP A 99 -0.14 -6.80 16.55
N ILE A 100 0.36 -5.56 16.61
CA ILE A 100 -0.04 -4.48 15.70
C ILE A 100 0.27 -4.87 14.25
N LEU A 101 1.47 -5.38 13.98
CA LEU A 101 1.83 -5.87 12.64
C LEU A 101 0.88 -6.98 12.17
N ALA A 102 0.59 -7.98 13.01
CA ALA A 102 -0.27 -9.10 12.67
C ALA A 102 -1.69 -8.66 12.30
N VAL A 103 -2.23 -7.65 12.98
CA VAL A 103 -3.57 -7.11 12.73
C VAL A 103 -3.61 -6.27 11.47
N HIS A 104 -2.63 -5.39 11.24
CA HIS A 104 -2.70 -4.30 10.27
C HIS A 104 -1.83 -4.46 9.02
N LEU A 105 -0.93 -5.46 8.95
CA LEU A 105 -0.11 -5.68 7.75
C LEU A 105 -0.96 -5.87 6.48
N LYS A 106 -2.11 -6.53 6.62
CA LYS A 106 -3.08 -6.73 5.52
C LYS A 106 -3.64 -5.42 4.96
N ASP A 107 -3.67 -4.36 5.78
CA ASP A 107 -4.19 -3.04 5.43
C ASP A 107 -3.08 -2.18 4.77
N TRP A 108 -1.82 -2.42 5.12
CA TRP A 108 -0.67 -1.75 4.52
C TRP A 108 -0.22 -2.42 3.20
N TRP A 109 -0.18 -3.77 3.19
CA TRP A 109 0.19 -4.58 2.02
C TRP A 109 -0.83 -5.72 1.83
N GLY A 110 -1.88 -5.44 1.11
CA GLY A 110 -3.10 -6.23 1.00
C GLY A 110 -2.89 -7.72 0.73
N GLY A 111 -3.70 -8.53 1.41
CA GLY A 111 -3.65 -9.98 1.30
C GLY A 111 -2.41 -10.62 1.92
N THR A 112 -1.64 -9.90 2.72
CA THR A 112 -0.49 -10.40 3.46
C THR A 112 -0.87 -10.64 4.91
N ARG A 113 -0.34 -11.67 5.53
CA ARG A 113 -0.55 -12.00 6.94
C ARG A 113 0.78 -12.19 7.63
N ALA A 114 0.89 -11.67 8.86
CA ALA A 114 1.99 -11.90 9.76
C ALA A 114 1.51 -12.63 11.01
N TRP A 115 2.37 -13.45 11.60
CA TRP A 115 2.14 -14.08 12.90
C TRP A 115 3.45 -14.50 13.54
N VAL A 116 3.43 -14.68 14.86
CA VAL A 116 4.55 -15.23 15.62
C VAL A 116 4.27 -16.71 15.95
N ASP A 117 5.25 -17.56 15.67
CA ASP A 117 5.22 -18.98 16.00
C ASP A 117 6.32 -19.26 17.02
N ARG A 118 5.94 -19.69 18.26
CA ARG A 118 6.88 -19.97 19.35
C ARG A 118 7.20 -21.46 19.41
N CYS A 119 8.49 -21.77 19.52
CA CYS A 119 8.99 -23.12 19.71
C CYS A 119 10.09 -23.12 20.79
N GLY A 120 9.70 -23.39 22.03
CA GLY A 120 10.61 -23.37 23.17
C GLY A 120 11.17 -21.97 23.45
N ASP A 121 12.50 -21.84 23.45
CA ASP A 121 13.26 -20.60 23.63
C ASP A 121 13.40 -19.76 22.37
N ARG A 122 12.90 -20.25 21.22
CA ARG A 122 12.91 -19.57 19.92
C ARG A 122 11.51 -19.19 19.49
N ALA A 123 11.46 -18.16 18.66
CA ALA A 123 10.25 -17.72 17.97
C ALA A 123 10.57 -17.40 16.50
N TRP A 124 9.58 -17.50 15.64
CA TRP A 124 9.64 -17.12 14.26
C TRP A 124 8.60 -16.03 13.99
N LEU A 125 9.04 -14.88 13.49
CA LEU A 125 8.13 -13.93 12.86
C LEU A 125 7.95 -14.34 11.40
N ARG A 126 6.74 -14.71 11.04
CA ARG A 126 6.40 -15.30 9.74
C ARG A 126 5.46 -14.40 8.97
N VAL A 127 5.68 -14.32 7.67
CA VAL A 127 4.83 -13.55 6.75
C VAL A 127 4.56 -14.38 5.50
N ILE A 128 3.29 -14.40 5.10
CA ILE A 128 2.85 -15.03 3.86
C ILE A 128 1.96 -14.09 3.06
N GLY A 129 2.24 -13.97 1.76
CA GLY A 129 1.35 -13.30 0.81
C GLY A 129 0.24 -14.21 0.32
N ASN A 130 -0.89 -13.63 -0.11
CA ASN A 130 -1.98 -14.39 -0.70
C ASN A 130 -1.65 -14.77 -2.16
N ASP A 131 -1.39 -16.05 -2.41
CA ASP A 131 -1.01 -16.59 -3.72
C ASP A 131 -2.11 -16.68 -4.77
N LYS A 132 -3.34 -16.38 -4.41
CA LYS A 132 -4.47 -16.51 -5.35
C LYS A 132 -4.35 -15.63 -6.59
N LEU A 133 -3.43 -14.66 -6.59
CA LEU A 133 -3.19 -13.75 -7.71
C LEU A 133 -2.11 -14.24 -8.68
N GLY A 134 -1.30 -15.26 -8.29
CA GLY A 134 -0.19 -15.78 -9.12
C GLY A 134 0.86 -14.71 -9.47
N LEU A 135 1.04 -13.70 -8.63
CA LEU A 135 1.98 -12.60 -8.87
C LEU A 135 3.42 -13.01 -8.54
N PRO A 136 4.41 -12.56 -9.31
CA PRO A 136 5.81 -12.62 -8.89
C PRO A 136 5.97 -11.89 -7.55
N ARG A 137 6.82 -12.41 -6.66
CA ARG A 137 6.98 -11.86 -5.31
C ARG A 137 8.43 -11.70 -4.89
N ASP A 138 9.34 -11.86 -5.82
CA ASP A 138 10.76 -11.91 -5.48
C ASP A 138 11.23 -10.63 -4.81
N VAL A 139 10.96 -9.46 -5.40
CA VAL A 139 11.35 -8.17 -4.83
C VAL A 139 10.64 -7.90 -3.50
N ALA A 140 9.34 -8.18 -3.41
CA ALA A 140 8.58 -7.96 -2.18
C ALA A 140 9.04 -8.89 -1.04
N ASN A 141 9.38 -10.15 -1.34
CA ASN A 141 9.89 -11.10 -0.36
C ASN A 141 11.30 -10.71 0.11
N GLN A 142 12.19 -10.29 -0.82
CA GLN A 142 13.52 -9.80 -0.48
C GLN A 142 13.45 -8.61 0.48
N ASN A 143 12.65 -7.60 0.15
CA ASN A 143 12.45 -6.44 1.01
C ASN A 143 11.77 -6.82 2.34
N GLY A 144 10.78 -7.71 2.28
CA GLY A 144 10.04 -8.18 3.44
C GLY A 144 10.94 -8.80 4.53
N ILE A 145 11.96 -9.57 4.16
CA ILE A 145 12.92 -10.13 5.12
C ILE A 145 13.59 -9.02 5.94
N PHE A 146 14.04 -7.94 5.29
CA PHE A 146 14.64 -6.82 5.99
C PHE A 146 13.66 -6.09 6.91
N ILE A 147 12.42 -5.91 6.46
CA ILE A 147 11.36 -5.35 7.31
C ILE A 147 11.21 -6.17 8.59
N LEU A 148 11.17 -7.53 8.48
CA LEU A 148 11.08 -8.39 9.64
C LEU A 148 12.30 -8.26 10.56
N ILE A 149 13.51 -8.19 10.00
CA ILE A 149 14.75 -7.99 10.76
C ILE A 149 14.70 -6.65 11.52
N HIS A 150 14.37 -5.55 10.84
CA HIS A 150 14.32 -4.22 11.43
C HIS A 150 13.24 -4.10 12.53
N ILE A 151 12.11 -4.81 12.38
CA ILE A 151 11.10 -4.86 13.45
C ILE A 151 11.64 -5.56 14.69
N ILE A 152 12.36 -6.67 14.55
CA ILE A 152 12.99 -7.35 15.70
C ILE A 152 14.09 -6.48 16.31
N GLN A 153 14.83 -5.74 15.51
CA GLN A 153 15.87 -4.81 15.96
C GLN A 153 15.32 -3.67 16.82
N LEU A 154 14.04 -3.35 16.77
CA LEU A 154 13.43 -2.37 17.70
C LEU A 154 13.65 -2.75 19.18
N ALA A 155 13.76 -4.04 19.49
CA ALA A 155 14.05 -4.53 20.84
C ALA A 155 15.48 -5.12 20.97
N ALA A 156 16.00 -5.72 19.90
CA ALA A 156 17.30 -6.39 19.93
C ALA A 156 18.50 -5.48 19.63
N GLY A 157 18.24 -4.29 19.05
CA GLY A 157 19.25 -3.32 18.59
C GLY A 157 19.72 -3.57 17.15
N ASP A 158 20.21 -2.51 16.51
CA ASP A 158 20.58 -2.47 15.07
C ASP A 158 21.69 -3.47 14.69
N GLY A 159 22.49 -3.91 15.65
CA GLY A 159 23.53 -4.91 15.43
C GLY A 159 23.04 -6.35 15.42
N TRP A 160 21.76 -6.59 15.76
CA TRP A 160 21.22 -7.94 15.81
C TRP A 160 21.01 -8.50 14.39
N ILE A 161 21.43 -9.76 14.21
CA ILE A 161 21.29 -10.51 12.95
C ILE A 161 20.61 -11.84 13.28
N PRO A 162 19.62 -12.28 12.49
CA PRO A 162 18.96 -13.56 12.71
C PRO A 162 19.91 -14.74 12.47
N ALA A 163 19.84 -15.77 13.32
CA ALA A 163 20.58 -17.00 13.07
C ALA A 163 20.03 -17.77 11.86
N ARG A 164 18.71 -17.75 11.67
CA ARG A 164 18.02 -18.46 10.59
C ARG A 164 16.96 -17.58 9.95
N ILE A 165 16.83 -17.70 8.62
CA ILE A 165 15.78 -17.06 7.82
C ILE A 165 15.08 -18.08 6.95
N ARG A 166 13.79 -17.85 6.64
CA ARG A 166 13.06 -18.58 5.62
C ARG A 166 12.85 -17.68 4.42
N ILE A 167 13.26 -18.16 3.26
CA ILE A 167 13.11 -17.48 1.98
C ILE A 167 12.69 -18.47 0.90
N PRO A 168 11.89 -18.05 -0.11
CA PRO A 168 11.54 -18.91 -1.23
C PRO A 168 12.77 -19.39 -1.99
N LYS A 169 12.71 -20.62 -2.53
CA LYS A 169 13.79 -21.19 -3.37
C LYS A 169 14.17 -20.33 -4.59
N THR A 170 13.23 -19.57 -5.11
CA THR A 170 13.45 -18.65 -6.25
C THR A 170 14.48 -17.58 -5.97
N GLN A 171 14.77 -17.30 -4.71
CA GLN A 171 15.75 -16.29 -4.28
C GLN A 171 17.21 -16.74 -4.46
N GLY A 172 17.45 -18.07 -4.56
CA GLY A 172 18.83 -18.60 -4.64
C GLY A 172 19.71 -18.08 -3.50
N ASN A 173 20.98 -17.81 -3.78
CA ASN A 173 21.96 -17.34 -2.81
C ASN A 173 22.12 -15.81 -2.80
N LEU A 174 21.18 -15.05 -3.35
CA LEU A 174 21.26 -13.58 -3.38
C LEU A 174 21.37 -12.96 -1.97
N HIS A 175 20.75 -13.60 -0.97
CA HIS A 175 20.79 -13.15 0.44
C HIS A 175 22.22 -13.12 1.03
N GLU A 176 23.16 -13.95 0.52
CA GLU A 176 24.54 -14.02 1.01
C GLU A 176 25.35 -12.73 0.78
N GLN A 177 24.92 -11.90 -0.16
CA GLN A 177 25.60 -10.66 -0.52
C GLN A 177 25.26 -9.49 0.42
N HIS A 178 24.31 -9.70 1.34
CA HIS A 178 23.78 -8.66 2.20
C HIS A 178 24.11 -8.89 3.68
N ARG A 179 24.61 -7.84 4.38
CA ARG A 179 25.13 -7.96 5.75
C ARG A 179 24.15 -8.57 6.73
N ALA A 180 22.88 -8.18 6.69
CA ALA A 180 21.90 -8.63 7.67
C ALA A 180 21.37 -10.06 7.40
N THR A 181 21.56 -10.59 6.20
CA THR A 181 21.08 -11.92 5.81
C THR A 181 22.22 -12.89 5.44
N GLY A 182 23.39 -12.38 5.07
CA GLY A 182 24.51 -13.20 4.59
C GLY A 182 25.15 -14.10 5.66
N GLN A 183 24.91 -13.81 6.94
CA GLN A 183 25.37 -14.64 8.05
C GLN A 183 24.28 -15.59 8.58
N SER A 184 23.07 -15.51 8.03
CA SER A 184 21.94 -16.33 8.46
C SER A 184 21.92 -17.66 7.72
N GLU A 185 21.52 -18.74 8.38
CA GLU A 185 21.25 -20.03 7.77
C GLU A 185 19.91 -19.97 7.01
N PRO A 186 19.89 -20.11 5.67
CA PRO A 186 18.66 -20.05 4.90
C PRO A 186 17.89 -21.37 4.94
N VAL A 187 16.57 -21.29 5.07
CA VAL A 187 15.64 -22.41 4.87
C VAL A 187 14.83 -22.13 3.61
N PHE A 188 15.12 -22.85 2.53
CA PHE A 188 14.59 -22.57 1.18
C PHE A 188 13.25 -23.27 0.86
N ASP A 189 12.61 -23.92 1.79
CA ASP A 189 11.47 -24.80 1.49
C ASP A 189 10.12 -24.16 1.80
N SER A 190 9.98 -22.85 1.61
CA SER A 190 8.79 -22.14 2.04
C SER A 190 8.25 -21.18 0.97
N GLU A 191 6.92 -21.07 0.90
CA GLU A 191 6.22 -20.00 0.19
C GLU A 191 6.13 -18.71 1.03
N GLU A 192 6.58 -18.79 2.28
CA GLU A 192 6.61 -17.71 3.25
C GLU A 192 8.03 -17.18 3.46
N ILE A 193 8.10 -15.95 3.94
CA ILE A 193 9.32 -15.40 4.51
C ILE A 193 9.22 -15.44 6.04
N ALA A 194 10.33 -15.71 6.72
CA ALA A 194 10.35 -15.69 8.18
C ALA A 194 11.74 -15.41 8.73
N VAL A 195 11.78 -14.89 9.96
CA VAL A 195 13.01 -14.59 10.72
C VAL A 195 12.92 -15.25 12.08
N GLU A 196 13.94 -16.03 12.44
CA GLU A 196 14.06 -16.65 13.77
C GLU A 196 14.69 -15.67 14.76
N PHE A 197 14.14 -15.61 15.97
CA PHE A 197 14.66 -14.78 17.06
C PHE A 197 14.47 -15.45 18.44
N PRO A 198 15.23 -15.05 19.48
CA PRO A 198 15.01 -15.53 20.84
C PRO A 198 13.62 -15.14 21.36
N ALA A 199 12.85 -16.11 21.87
CA ALA A 199 11.49 -15.85 22.35
C ALA A 199 11.45 -14.89 23.56
N SER A 200 12.57 -14.72 24.28
CA SER A 200 12.72 -13.75 25.37
C SER A 200 12.54 -12.30 24.88
N LEU A 201 12.93 -12.00 23.63
CA LEU A 201 12.78 -10.64 23.06
C LEU A 201 11.32 -10.17 23.00
N LEU A 202 10.34 -11.08 23.00
CA LEU A 202 8.93 -10.70 23.01
C LEU A 202 8.54 -9.84 24.22
N ALA A 203 9.15 -10.09 25.38
CA ALA A 203 8.90 -9.36 26.62
C ALA A 203 9.82 -8.13 26.80
N GLU A 204 10.83 -7.98 25.93
CA GLU A 204 11.74 -6.85 26.02
C GLU A 204 11.07 -5.54 25.62
N PRO A 205 11.34 -4.44 26.32
CA PRO A 205 10.91 -3.12 25.92
C PRO A 205 11.61 -2.72 24.61
N LEU A 206 10.94 -1.87 23.82
CA LEU A 206 11.59 -1.26 22.67
C LEU A 206 12.70 -0.30 23.13
N LEU A 207 13.81 -0.27 22.38
CA LEU A 207 15.01 0.51 22.77
C LEU A 207 14.79 2.03 22.68
N GLU A 208 13.88 2.47 21.82
CA GLU A 208 13.48 3.87 21.72
C GLU A 208 12.21 4.12 22.53
N ALA A 209 12.13 5.29 23.17
CA ALA A 209 10.95 5.68 23.93
C ALA A 209 9.71 5.73 23.02
N PRO A 210 8.54 5.24 23.49
CA PRO A 210 7.32 5.24 22.72
C PRO A 210 6.97 6.64 22.24
N THR A 211 6.80 6.82 20.93
CA THR A 211 6.21 8.03 20.36
C THR A 211 4.70 7.96 20.47
N ALA A 212 4.04 9.07 20.82
CA ALA A 212 2.58 9.11 20.91
C ALA A 212 1.97 8.89 19.51
N SER A 213 1.67 7.66 19.19
CA SER A 213 0.99 7.27 17.94
C SER A 213 -0.05 6.21 18.27
N ASN A 214 -1.22 6.31 17.64
CA ASN A 214 -2.31 5.39 17.89
C ASN A 214 -2.51 4.45 16.69
N ALA A 215 -2.69 3.17 16.96
CA ALA A 215 -3.09 2.18 15.94
C ALA A 215 -4.43 2.54 15.26
N SER A 216 -5.24 3.41 15.87
CA SER A 216 -6.46 3.97 15.27
C SER A 216 -6.23 4.81 14.02
N ASP A 217 -5.00 5.31 13.81
CA ASP A 217 -4.65 6.10 12.63
C ASP A 217 -4.38 5.22 11.40
N ILE A 218 -4.28 3.91 11.58
CA ILE A 218 -4.13 2.94 10.49
C ILE A 218 -5.48 2.77 9.80
N GLN A 219 -5.55 3.19 8.54
CA GLN A 219 -6.77 3.06 7.76
C GLN A 219 -7.03 1.59 7.40
N GLN A 220 -8.21 1.09 7.78
CA GLN A 220 -8.64 -0.27 7.40
C GLN A 220 -9.10 -0.30 5.95
N HIS A 221 -8.79 -1.40 5.26
CA HIS A 221 -9.25 -1.59 3.89
C HIS A 221 -10.63 -2.22 3.82
N PRO A 222 -11.44 -1.82 2.83
CA PRO A 222 -12.74 -2.44 2.61
C PRO A 222 -12.57 -3.92 2.23
N LEU A 223 -13.45 -4.75 2.76
CA LEU A 223 -13.48 -6.19 2.45
C LEU A 223 -14.14 -6.47 1.10
N ASP A 224 -14.97 -5.55 0.61
CA ASP A 224 -15.66 -5.68 -0.68
C ASP A 224 -14.82 -5.21 -1.87
N ALA A 225 -14.86 -5.96 -2.96
CA ALA A 225 -14.05 -5.68 -4.14
C ALA A 225 -14.49 -4.42 -4.92
N ILE A 226 -15.78 -4.03 -4.83
CA ILE A 226 -16.27 -2.83 -5.50
C ILE A 226 -15.92 -1.58 -4.68
N GLU A 227 -15.99 -1.67 -3.35
CA GLU A 227 -15.54 -0.61 -2.45
C GLU A 227 -14.03 -0.38 -2.63
N ALA A 228 -13.22 -1.46 -2.60
CA ALA A 228 -11.78 -1.37 -2.84
C ALA A 228 -11.44 -0.77 -4.21
N LEU A 229 -12.16 -1.18 -5.27
CA LEU A 229 -12.00 -0.57 -6.59
C LEU A 229 -12.38 0.91 -6.56
N SER A 230 -13.44 1.27 -5.83
CA SER A 230 -13.89 2.66 -5.72
C SER A 230 -12.84 3.55 -5.07
N GLU A 231 -12.16 3.07 -4.02
CA GLU A 231 -11.06 3.77 -3.38
C GLU A 231 -9.90 4.01 -4.34
N VAL A 232 -9.41 2.97 -5.02
CA VAL A 232 -8.33 3.12 -6.01
C VAL A 232 -8.71 4.09 -7.11
N LEU A 233 -9.93 4.02 -7.61
CA LEU A 233 -10.40 4.94 -8.65
C LEU A 233 -10.53 6.38 -8.12
N GLN A 234 -10.93 6.56 -6.85
CA GLN A 234 -11.00 7.88 -6.20
C GLN A 234 -9.62 8.51 -6.08
N ASP A 235 -8.63 7.74 -5.61
CA ASP A 235 -7.25 8.20 -5.51
C ASP A 235 -6.67 8.56 -6.89
N GLN A 236 -6.94 7.76 -7.92
CA GLN A 236 -6.51 8.07 -9.28
C GLN A 236 -7.17 9.35 -9.83
N VAL A 237 -8.46 9.56 -9.54
CA VAL A 237 -9.17 10.80 -9.93
C VAL A 237 -8.58 12.01 -9.21
N LEU A 238 -8.27 11.92 -7.92
CA LEU A 238 -7.61 12.98 -7.13
C LEU A 238 -6.27 13.40 -7.75
N HIS A 239 -5.54 12.44 -8.34
CA HIS A 239 -4.27 12.67 -9.03
C HIS A 239 -4.40 12.94 -10.54
N GLY A 240 -5.61 13.32 -10.97
CA GLY A 240 -5.88 13.78 -12.33
C GLY A 240 -6.06 12.67 -13.38
N HIS A 241 -6.11 11.40 -12.97
CA HIS A 241 -6.31 10.26 -13.87
C HIS A 241 -7.73 9.70 -13.74
N VAL A 242 -8.47 9.67 -14.84
CA VAL A 242 -9.84 9.13 -14.90
C VAL A 242 -9.82 7.84 -15.73
N PRO A 243 -9.76 6.65 -15.11
CA PRO A 243 -9.69 5.40 -15.84
C PRO A 243 -10.95 5.15 -16.69
N GLY A 244 -10.74 4.62 -17.90
CA GLY A 244 -11.82 4.04 -18.67
C GLY A 244 -12.28 2.69 -18.12
N PHE A 245 -13.44 2.18 -18.58
CA PHE A 245 -13.97 0.89 -18.08
C PHE A 245 -13.02 -0.29 -18.32
N ALA A 246 -12.27 -0.29 -19.45
CA ALA A 246 -11.26 -1.31 -19.71
C ALA A 246 -10.14 -1.28 -18.65
N THR A 247 -9.57 -0.10 -18.43
CA THR A 247 -8.52 0.12 -17.42
C THR A 247 -9.01 -0.23 -16.01
N ALA A 248 -10.26 0.11 -15.66
CA ALA A 248 -10.84 -0.27 -14.38
C ALA A 248 -10.97 -1.79 -14.22
N ALA A 249 -11.25 -2.53 -15.27
CA ALA A 249 -11.29 -3.99 -15.25
C ALA A 249 -9.88 -4.58 -15.07
N ASP A 250 -8.86 -3.99 -15.70
CA ASP A 250 -7.46 -4.38 -15.56
C ASP A 250 -6.96 -4.09 -14.13
N ILE A 251 -7.27 -2.90 -13.58
CA ILE A 251 -7.01 -2.54 -12.17
C ILE A 251 -7.63 -3.57 -11.23
N ALA A 252 -8.90 -3.94 -11.46
CA ALA A 252 -9.59 -4.97 -10.67
C ALA A 252 -9.11 -6.40 -10.95
N SER A 253 -8.08 -6.60 -11.80
CA SER A 253 -7.55 -7.91 -12.21
C SER A 253 -8.65 -8.87 -12.66
N THR A 254 -9.56 -8.38 -13.50
CA THR A 254 -10.74 -9.14 -13.95
C THR A 254 -11.14 -8.78 -15.37
N SER A 255 -11.95 -9.64 -16.01
CA SER A 255 -12.49 -9.31 -17.34
C SER A 255 -13.56 -8.22 -17.27
N LYS A 256 -13.71 -7.43 -18.35
CA LYS A 256 -14.79 -6.43 -18.49
C LYS A 256 -16.18 -7.03 -18.20
N ARG A 257 -16.44 -8.26 -18.68
CA ARG A 257 -17.70 -8.99 -18.43
C ARG A 257 -17.91 -9.27 -16.95
N THR A 258 -16.86 -9.70 -16.26
CA THR A 258 -16.93 -10.01 -14.81
C THR A 258 -17.13 -8.74 -14.00
N LEU A 259 -16.40 -7.66 -14.31
CA LEU A 259 -16.60 -6.36 -13.64
C LEU A 259 -18.03 -5.84 -13.87
N GLN A 260 -18.51 -5.89 -15.11
CA GLN A 260 -19.88 -5.45 -15.45
C GLN A 260 -20.94 -6.21 -14.66
N ARG A 261 -20.81 -7.55 -14.55
CA ARG A 261 -21.73 -8.39 -13.77
C ARG A 261 -21.70 -8.01 -12.30
N ARG A 262 -20.52 -7.85 -11.69
CA ARG A 262 -20.41 -7.47 -10.27
C ARG A 262 -21.02 -6.11 -9.98
N LEU A 263 -20.78 -5.13 -10.84
CA LEU A 263 -21.42 -3.82 -10.71
C LEU A 263 -22.94 -3.95 -10.81
N ALA A 264 -23.44 -4.79 -11.74
CA ALA A 264 -24.86 -5.02 -11.89
C ALA A 264 -25.49 -5.73 -10.67
N ASP A 265 -24.77 -6.68 -10.05
CA ASP A 265 -25.17 -7.36 -8.81
C ASP A 265 -25.38 -6.35 -7.67
N GLU A 266 -24.59 -5.25 -7.64
CA GLU A 266 -24.72 -4.11 -6.72
C GLU A 266 -25.70 -3.01 -7.22
N GLY A 267 -26.44 -3.25 -8.30
CA GLY A 267 -27.33 -2.26 -8.89
C GLY A 267 -26.61 -1.05 -9.53
N LEU A 268 -25.33 -1.21 -9.85
CA LEU A 268 -24.47 -0.15 -10.37
C LEU A 268 -24.10 -0.37 -11.84
N THR A 269 -23.79 0.74 -12.52
CA THR A 269 -23.02 0.74 -13.76
C THR A 269 -21.69 1.44 -13.49
N TYR A 270 -20.66 1.16 -14.28
CA TYR A 270 -19.37 1.85 -14.16
C TYR A 270 -19.51 3.38 -14.24
N ARG A 271 -20.38 3.87 -15.11
CA ARG A 271 -20.66 5.30 -15.23
C ARG A 271 -21.22 5.88 -13.92
N ARG A 272 -22.16 5.18 -13.28
CA ARG A 272 -22.71 5.61 -11.98
C ARG A 272 -21.67 5.56 -10.88
N LEU A 273 -20.83 4.52 -10.87
CA LEU A 273 -19.71 4.43 -9.94
C LEU A 273 -18.76 5.62 -10.11
N LEU A 274 -18.31 5.89 -11.34
CA LEU A 274 -17.44 7.02 -11.63
C LEU A 274 -18.08 8.38 -11.32
N ASP A 275 -19.38 8.55 -11.57
CA ASP A 275 -20.10 9.77 -11.21
C ASP A 275 -20.13 9.96 -9.66
N ARG A 276 -20.30 8.88 -8.87
CA ARG A 276 -20.23 8.93 -7.41
C ARG A 276 -18.84 9.32 -6.92
N ILE A 277 -17.79 8.71 -7.47
CA ILE A 277 -16.40 9.01 -7.13
C ILE A 277 -16.07 10.48 -7.41
N ARG A 278 -16.38 10.96 -8.62
CA ARG A 278 -16.19 12.37 -9.01
C ARG A 278 -16.92 13.34 -8.10
N PHE A 279 -18.11 12.94 -7.67
CA PHE A 279 -18.88 13.73 -6.71
C PHE A 279 -18.22 13.76 -5.33
N SER A 280 -17.74 12.62 -4.82
CA SER A 280 -17.03 12.56 -3.53
C SER A 280 -15.80 13.46 -3.54
N VAL A 281 -14.95 13.34 -4.55
CA VAL A 281 -13.77 14.20 -4.76
C VAL A 281 -14.14 15.69 -4.82
N ALA A 282 -15.18 16.02 -5.56
CA ALA A 282 -15.62 17.42 -5.68
C ALA A 282 -16.14 17.96 -4.35
N ARG A 283 -16.91 17.16 -3.60
CA ARG A 283 -17.44 17.51 -2.29
C ARG A 283 -16.33 17.80 -1.29
N GLU A 284 -15.38 16.90 -1.19
CA GLU A 284 -14.22 17.05 -0.29
C GLU A 284 -13.46 18.33 -0.61
N ARG A 285 -13.10 18.57 -1.86
CA ARG A 285 -12.39 19.80 -2.26
C ARG A 285 -13.19 21.09 -2.06
N LEU A 286 -14.52 21.06 -2.20
CA LEU A 286 -15.37 22.24 -1.92
C LEU A 286 -15.42 22.59 -0.44
N ILE A 287 -15.25 21.60 0.44
CA ILE A 287 -15.30 21.74 1.90
C ILE A 287 -13.93 22.05 2.50
N GLU A 288 -12.85 21.47 1.96
CA GLU A 288 -11.48 21.66 2.42
C GLU A 288 -10.91 23.02 1.99
N ASP A 289 -11.11 23.41 0.74
CA ASP A 289 -10.64 24.68 0.18
C ASP A 289 -11.82 25.56 -0.24
N LEU A 290 -12.29 26.35 0.73
CA LEU A 290 -13.44 27.24 0.51
C LEU A 290 -13.14 28.35 -0.50
N SER A 291 -11.87 28.65 -0.77
CA SER A 291 -11.41 29.65 -1.74
C SER A 291 -11.22 29.11 -3.14
N ALA A 292 -11.17 27.78 -3.31
CA ALA A 292 -10.89 27.16 -4.60
C ALA A 292 -11.92 27.57 -5.67
N PRO A 293 -11.47 28.06 -6.84
CA PRO A 293 -12.37 28.32 -7.95
C PRO A 293 -13.11 27.03 -8.38
N VAL A 294 -14.41 27.14 -8.64
CA VAL A 294 -15.24 26.00 -9.10
C VAL A 294 -14.63 25.29 -10.33
N LYS A 295 -13.93 26.03 -11.21
CA LYS A 295 -13.18 25.48 -12.33
C LYS A 295 -12.04 24.56 -11.90
N LYS A 296 -11.33 24.91 -10.81
CA LYS A 296 -10.25 24.07 -10.24
C LYS A 296 -10.83 22.79 -9.66
N VAL A 297 -11.92 22.89 -8.89
CA VAL A 297 -12.63 21.74 -8.32
C VAL A 297 -13.14 20.81 -9.44
N ALA A 298 -13.75 21.35 -10.49
CA ALA A 298 -14.19 20.56 -11.64
C ALA A 298 -13.06 19.74 -12.26
N ARG A 299 -11.87 20.34 -12.42
CA ARG A 299 -10.71 19.68 -13.00
C ARG A 299 -10.17 18.56 -12.11
N VAL A 300 -10.06 18.80 -10.80
CA VAL A 300 -9.65 17.79 -9.83
C VAL A 300 -10.63 16.61 -9.81
N ALA A 301 -11.94 16.89 -9.88
CA ALA A 301 -12.97 15.86 -9.98
C ALA A 301 -13.05 15.18 -11.37
N GLY A 302 -12.07 15.41 -12.26
CA GLY A 302 -11.95 14.73 -13.55
C GLY A 302 -12.94 15.20 -14.62
N PHE A 303 -13.46 16.43 -14.51
CA PHE A 303 -14.29 17.02 -15.55
C PHE A 303 -13.46 17.92 -16.48
N SER A 304 -13.55 17.69 -17.76
CA SER A 304 -12.92 18.53 -18.79
C SER A 304 -13.59 19.91 -18.95
N ASN A 305 -14.84 20.05 -18.48
CA ASN A 305 -15.64 21.26 -18.64
C ASN A 305 -16.43 21.57 -17.36
N SER A 306 -16.29 22.81 -16.86
CA SER A 306 -16.99 23.28 -15.64
C SER A 306 -18.52 23.27 -15.79
N GLY A 307 -19.08 23.52 -16.99
CA GLY A 307 -20.50 23.46 -17.22
C GLY A 307 -21.06 22.04 -17.07
N ASN A 308 -20.33 21.03 -17.53
CA ASN A 308 -20.70 19.62 -17.34
C ASN A 308 -20.63 19.24 -15.85
N PHE A 309 -19.60 19.72 -15.16
CA PHE A 309 -19.47 19.55 -13.71
C PHE A 309 -20.68 20.14 -12.96
N ILE A 310 -21.00 21.42 -13.18
CA ILE A 310 -22.10 22.11 -12.48
C ILE A 310 -23.43 21.38 -12.72
N ARG A 311 -23.71 20.95 -13.97
CA ARG A 311 -24.93 20.19 -14.27
C ARG A 311 -24.98 18.83 -13.58
N SER A 312 -23.84 18.10 -13.60
CA SER A 312 -23.74 16.79 -12.94
C SER A 312 -23.89 16.92 -11.43
N PHE A 313 -23.19 17.88 -10.82
CA PHE A 313 -23.22 18.15 -9.39
C PHE A 313 -24.66 18.53 -8.94
N ARG A 314 -25.31 19.44 -9.66
CA ARG A 314 -26.71 19.82 -9.36
C ARG A 314 -27.70 18.66 -9.51
N ARG A 315 -27.48 17.79 -10.48
CA ARG A 315 -28.32 16.58 -10.65
C ARG A 315 -28.20 15.63 -9.45
N MET A 316 -27.02 15.55 -8.82
CA MET A 316 -26.77 14.67 -7.67
C MET A 316 -27.18 15.26 -6.33
N THR A 317 -27.10 16.58 -6.15
CA THR A 317 -27.29 17.27 -4.87
C THR A 317 -28.52 18.18 -4.82
N GLY A 318 -29.11 18.45 -5.95
CA GLY A 318 -30.14 19.51 -6.06
C GLY A 318 -29.60 20.94 -6.07
N MET A 319 -28.29 21.15 -5.80
CA MET A 319 -27.64 22.45 -5.62
C MET A 319 -26.46 22.63 -6.57
N THR A 320 -26.10 23.86 -6.87
CA THR A 320 -24.84 24.17 -7.55
C THR A 320 -23.64 23.97 -6.59
N PRO A 321 -22.41 23.76 -7.09
CA PRO A 321 -21.22 23.69 -6.26
C PRO A 321 -21.01 24.89 -5.34
N GLY A 322 -21.37 26.10 -5.80
CA GLY A 322 -21.28 27.33 -5.01
C GLY A 322 -22.28 27.35 -3.85
N GLU A 323 -23.54 27.01 -4.12
CA GLU A 323 -24.59 26.89 -3.08
C GLU A 323 -24.24 25.82 -2.06
N TYR A 324 -23.71 24.67 -2.51
CA TYR A 324 -23.26 23.59 -1.63
C TYR A 324 -22.14 24.02 -0.68
N ARG A 325 -21.14 24.77 -1.19
CA ARG A 325 -20.06 25.33 -0.39
C ARG A 325 -20.58 26.25 0.70
N LEU A 326 -21.47 27.19 0.34
CA LEU A 326 -22.08 28.15 1.29
C LEU A 326 -22.84 27.42 2.39
N ARG A 327 -23.65 26.43 2.03
CA ARG A 327 -24.40 25.63 3.02
C ARG A 327 -23.47 24.87 3.97
N SER A 328 -22.40 24.24 3.46
CA SER A 328 -21.43 23.53 4.29
C SER A 328 -20.65 24.44 5.25
N GLN A 329 -20.55 25.74 4.96
CA GLN A 329 -20.00 26.73 5.89
C GLN A 329 -20.96 27.04 7.05
N ILE A 330 -22.25 27.15 6.75
CA ILE A 330 -23.30 27.43 7.75
C ILE A 330 -23.45 26.25 8.72
N ASP A 331 -23.40 25.01 8.19
CA ASP A 331 -23.57 23.77 8.99
C ASP A 331 -22.34 23.49 9.92
N ARG A 332 -21.23 24.24 9.76
CA ARG A 332 -20.02 24.14 10.61
C ARG A 332 -19.90 25.22 11.68
N GLN A 333 -20.76 26.25 11.65
CA GLN A 333 -20.85 27.29 12.66
C GLN A 333 -21.91 26.96 13.72
#